data_dd89dc8763efbf86122039bb437a53f0
#
_entry.id   dd89dc8763efbf86122039bb437a53f0
#
_cell.length_a   1.000
_cell.length_b   1.000
_cell.length_c   1.000
_cell.angle_alpha   90.00
_cell.angle_beta   90.00
_cell.angle_gamma   90.00
#
_symmetry.space_group_name_H-M   'P 1'
#
loop_
_entity.id
_entity.type
_entity.pdbx_description
1 polymer ?
#
loop_
_entity_poly.entity_id
_entity_poly.type
_entity_poly.pdbx_seq_one_letter_code
_entity_poly.pdbx_strand_id
1 'polypeptide(L)'
;MKRIYKNFYAAHQIQAKDIAQLKQEKFECVLCNRPDNEEQDQPSVEMIKSQCLANGIEFLHLPITPGDFNLEAIMETEKVLKTAKKTLAYCRTGTRSTMLWAFAKTKDLEVDEVLKITDHSGYNFQHLKELLETYKSTSS
;
A
#
# COMPACT_ATOMS: atom_id res chain seq x y z
N MET A 1 -11.29 -3.25 4.28
CA MET A 1 -9.86 -3.52 4.04
C MET A 1 -9.60 -5.00 3.89
N LYS A 2 -8.53 -5.33 3.22
CA LYS A 2 -8.15 -6.73 3.00
C LYS A 2 -6.73 -6.97 3.48
N ARG A 3 -6.54 -8.06 4.22
CA ARG A 3 -5.19 -8.49 4.57
C ARG A 3 -4.56 -9.11 3.32
N ILE A 4 -3.43 -8.55 2.90
CA ILE A 4 -2.73 -9.06 1.71
C ILE A 4 -1.74 -10.15 2.11
N TYR A 5 -0.86 -9.85 3.09
CA TYR A 5 0.16 -10.81 3.52
C TYR A 5 0.73 -10.35 4.86
N LYS A 6 0.73 -11.27 5.84
CA LYS A 6 1.26 -10.99 7.19
C LYS A 6 0.65 -9.69 7.75
N ASN A 7 1.46 -8.70 8.06
CA ASN A 7 1.02 -7.44 8.68
C ASN A 7 0.67 -6.34 7.67
N PHE A 8 0.57 -6.68 6.39
CA PHE A 8 0.24 -5.70 5.37
C PHE A 8 -1.21 -5.84 4.91
N TYR A 9 -1.93 -4.72 4.96
CA TYR A 9 -3.35 -4.64 4.57
C TYR A 9 -3.53 -3.56 3.51
N ALA A 10 -4.48 -3.75 2.61
CA ALA A 10 -4.84 -2.75 1.61
C ALA A 10 -6.30 -2.37 1.75
N ALA A 11 -6.62 -1.13 1.40
CA ALA A 11 -7.98 -0.62 1.53
C ALA A 11 -8.30 0.40 0.44
N HIS A 12 -9.59 0.56 0.19
CA HIS A 12 -10.08 1.70 -0.57
C HIS A 12 -9.96 2.94 0.31
N GLN A 13 -10.31 4.13 -0.24
CA GLN A 13 -10.23 5.39 0.50
C GLN A 13 -10.84 5.26 1.89
N ILE A 14 -10.07 5.68 2.90
CA ILE A 14 -10.52 5.70 4.30
C ILE A 14 -10.92 7.12 4.69
N GLN A 15 -11.67 7.21 5.79
CA GLN A 15 -12.13 8.47 6.35
C GLN A 15 -11.37 8.78 7.63
N ALA A 16 -11.35 10.06 8.03
CA ALA A 16 -10.70 10.45 9.28
C ALA A 16 -11.28 9.70 10.49
N LYS A 17 -12.59 9.43 10.47
CA LYS A 17 -13.26 8.71 11.55
C LYS A 17 -12.81 7.26 11.68
N ASP A 18 -12.21 6.70 10.64
CA ASP A 18 -11.76 5.30 10.66
C ASP A 18 -10.47 5.10 11.45
N ILE A 19 -9.72 6.18 11.68
CA ILE A 19 -8.39 6.08 12.29
C ILE A 19 -8.43 5.56 13.72
N ALA A 20 -9.44 5.99 14.49
CA ALA A 20 -9.58 5.50 15.87
C ALA A 20 -9.74 3.98 15.92
N GLN A 21 -10.48 3.41 14.98
CA GLN A 21 -10.67 1.97 14.87
C GLN A 21 -9.36 1.28 14.50
N LEU A 22 -8.59 1.88 13.57
CA LEU A 22 -7.28 1.33 13.20
C LEU A 22 -6.35 1.29 14.42
N LYS A 23 -6.40 2.31 15.26
CA LYS A 23 -5.62 2.34 16.48
C LYS A 23 -6.00 1.20 17.42
N GLN A 24 -7.31 0.95 17.58
CA GLN A 24 -7.79 -0.15 18.42
C GLN A 24 -7.33 -1.51 17.88
N GLU A 25 -7.23 -1.64 16.55
CA GLU A 25 -6.79 -2.87 15.90
C GLU A 25 -5.26 -2.97 15.81
N LYS A 26 -4.54 -2.08 16.47
CA LYS A 26 -3.08 -2.12 16.60
C LYS A 26 -2.32 -1.79 15.33
N PHE A 27 -2.93 -1.06 14.40
CA PHE A 27 -2.19 -0.56 13.25
C PHE A 27 -1.15 0.46 13.70
N GLU A 28 0.04 0.37 13.12
CA GLU A 28 1.17 1.21 13.49
C GLU A 28 1.57 2.19 12.40
N CYS A 29 1.18 1.90 11.15
CA CYS A 29 1.57 2.70 10.00
C CYS A 29 0.44 2.74 8.98
N VAL A 30 0.23 3.94 8.39
CA VAL A 30 -0.71 4.13 7.29
C VAL A 30 0.05 4.71 6.10
N LEU A 31 -0.10 4.08 4.94
CA LEU A 31 0.47 4.57 3.69
C LEU A 31 -0.66 5.07 2.81
N CYS A 32 -0.54 6.31 2.34
CA CYS A 32 -1.49 6.85 1.37
C CYS A 32 -0.85 6.84 -0.01
N ASN A 33 -1.40 6.04 -0.92
CA ASN A 33 -0.89 5.92 -2.29
C ASN A 33 -1.75 6.72 -3.28
N ARG A 34 -2.59 7.58 -2.78
CA ARG A 34 -3.51 8.36 -3.59
C ARG A 34 -3.15 9.84 -3.58
N PRO A 35 -2.99 10.48 -4.75
CA PRO A 35 -2.84 11.94 -4.80
C PRO A 35 -4.11 12.63 -4.32
N ASP A 36 -3.97 13.85 -3.79
CA ASP A 36 -5.12 14.67 -3.45
C ASP A 36 -5.89 15.03 -4.71
N ASN A 37 -7.16 15.33 -4.54
CA ASN A 37 -8.01 15.88 -5.61
C ASN A 37 -8.24 14.98 -6.82
N GLU A 38 -8.20 13.66 -6.64
CA GLU A 38 -8.62 12.75 -7.71
C GLU A 38 -10.13 12.76 -7.89
N GLU A 39 -10.85 12.99 -6.80
CA GLU A 39 -12.31 13.11 -6.81
C GLU A 39 -12.73 14.30 -5.95
N GLN A 40 -13.92 14.84 -6.25
CA GLN A 40 -14.41 16.05 -5.58
C GLN A 40 -14.56 15.90 -4.07
N ASP A 41 -15.09 14.77 -3.63
CA ASP A 41 -15.41 14.54 -2.21
C ASP A 41 -14.34 13.76 -1.45
N GLN A 42 -13.17 13.65 -2.05
CA GLN A 42 -12.08 12.89 -1.45
C GLN A 42 -11.53 13.60 -0.21
N PRO A 43 -11.40 12.87 0.92
CA PRO A 43 -10.72 13.46 2.09
C PRO A 43 -9.29 13.85 1.74
N SER A 44 -8.84 15.00 2.22
CA SER A 44 -7.48 15.45 1.94
C SER A 44 -6.46 14.55 2.67
N VAL A 45 -5.28 14.46 2.06
CA VAL A 45 -4.16 13.73 2.67
C VAL A 45 -3.84 14.32 4.05
N GLU A 46 -3.86 15.65 4.16
CA GLU A 46 -3.54 16.33 5.41
C GLU A 46 -4.52 15.96 6.54
N MET A 47 -5.79 15.82 6.21
CA MET A 47 -6.81 15.44 7.19
C MET A 47 -6.54 14.03 7.74
N ILE A 48 -6.24 13.08 6.87
CA ILE A 48 -5.94 11.71 7.28
C ILE A 48 -4.64 11.68 8.07
N LYS A 49 -3.61 12.38 7.60
CA LYS A 49 -2.33 12.47 8.28
C LYS A 49 -2.47 13.01 9.70
N SER A 50 -3.22 14.09 9.87
CA SER A 50 -3.42 14.70 11.18
C SER A 50 -4.06 13.73 12.16
N GLN A 51 -5.06 12.98 11.70
CA GLN A 51 -5.72 11.97 12.54
C GLN A 51 -4.78 10.82 12.90
N CYS A 52 -3.97 10.38 11.96
CA CYS A 52 -2.98 9.33 12.24
C CYS A 52 -2.02 9.78 13.33
N LEU A 53 -1.44 10.97 13.17
CA LEU A 53 -0.50 11.50 14.15
C LEU A 53 -1.14 11.69 15.51
N ALA A 54 -2.39 12.15 15.56
CA ALA A 54 -3.12 12.32 16.83
C ALA A 54 -3.35 10.97 17.53
N ASN A 55 -3.36 9.87 16.79
CA ASN A 55 -3.54 8.53 17.34
C ASN A 55 -2.24 7.75 17.47
N GLY A 56 -1.09 8.41 17.28
CA GLY A 56 0.20 7.75 17.40
C GLY A 56 0.52 6.77 16.28
N ILE A 57 -0.13 6.94 15.13
CA ILE A 57 0.09 6.08 13.96
C ILE A 57 1.00 6.83 12.99
N GLU A 58 2.08 6.19 12.53
CA GLU A 58 2.97 6.75 11.52
C GLU A 58 2.22 6.89 10.20
N PHE A 59 2.46 7.99 9.48
CA PHE A 59 1.79 8.25 8.21
C PHE A 59 2.83 8.60 7.14
N LEU A 60 2.71 7.96 5.98
CA LEU A 60 3.55 8.25 4.83
C LEU A 60 2.69 8.46 3.59
N HIS A 61 2.99 9.52 2.85
CA HIS A 61 2.30 9.82 1.59
C HIS A 61 3.20 9.43 0.43
N LEU A 62 2.87 8.35 -0.25
CA LEU A 62 3.62 7.83 -1.40
C LEU A 62 2.67 7.79 -2.60
N PRO A 63 2.29 8.97 -3.13
CA PRO A 63 1.24 9.02 -4.16
C PRO A 63 1.73 8.49 -5.50
N ILE A 64 0.85 7.73 -6.15
CA ILE A 64 1.07 7.33 -7.54
C ILE A 64 -0.26 7.47 -8.28
N THR A 65 -0.17 7.79 -9.58
CA THR A 65 -1.36 7.81 -10.43
C THR A 65 -1.60 6.41 -10.99
N PRO A 66 -2.83 6.09 -11.44
CA PRO A 66 -3.10 4.77 -12.03
C PRO A 66 -2.15 4.47 -13.19
N GLY A 67 -1.55 3.27 -13.17
CA GLY A 67 -0.62 2.85 -14.21
C GLY A 67 0.80 3.36 -14.07
N ASP A 68 1.07 4.16 -13.06
CA ASP A 68 2.41 4.69 -12.80
C ASP A 68 3.22 3.69 -11.99
N PHE A 69 4.43 3.36 -12.47
CA PHE A 69 5.34 2.44 -11.79
C PHE A 69 6.47 3.24 -11.14
N ASN A 70 6.12 4.02 -10.14
CA ASN A 70 7.04 4.92 -9.47
C ASN A 70 8.05 4.12 -8.63
N LEU A 71 9.31 4.11 -9.07
CA LEU A 71 10.35 3.36 -8.41
C LEU A 71 10.59 3.81 -6.97
N GLU A 72 10.55 5.12 -6.74
CA GLU A 72 10.73 5.65 -5.38
C GLU A 72 9.65 5.15 -4.43
N ALA A 73 8.39 5.15 -4.87
CA ALA A 73 7.29 4.66 -4.05
C ALA A 73 7.44 3.17 -3.74
N ILE A 74 7.92 2.39 -4.73
CA ILE A 74 8.18 0.96 -4.51
C ILE A 74 9.29 0.78 -3.47
N MET A 75 10.38 1.52 -3.59
CA MET A 75 11.50 1.41 -2.67
C MET A 75 11.14 1.84 -1.25
N GLU A 76 10.34 2.89 -1.11
CA GLU A 76 9.86 3.31 0.20
C GLU A 76 8.93 2.25 0.80
N THR A 77 8.11 1.61 -0.04
CA THR A 77 7.27 0.50 0.41
C THR A 77 8.12 -0.66 0.93
N GLU A 78 9.23 -0.98 0.23
CA GLU A 78 10.16 -2.00 0.71
C GLU A 78 10.67 -1.68 2.12
N LYS A 79 11.02 -0.43 2.37
CA LYS A 79 11.51 0.00 3.69
C LYS A 79 10.46 -0.22 4.76
N VAL A 80 9.21 0.13 4.47
CA VAL A 80 8.12 -0.06 5.42
C VAL A 80 7.91 -1.55 5.72
N LEU A 81 7.94 -2.39 4.69
CA LEU A 81 7.76 -3.84 4.88
C LEU A 81 8.84 -4.43 5.78
N LYS A 82 10.06 -3.90 5.71
CA LYS A 82 11.17 -4.38 6.55
C LYS A 82 10.97 -4.08 8.04
N THR A 83 10.14 -3.10 8.37
CA THR A 83 9.89 -2.77 9.78
C THR A 83 8.99 -3.79 10.46
N ALA A 84 8.28 -4.60 9.69
CA ALA A 84 7.28 -5.56 10.17
C ALA A 84 6.13 -4.91 10.95
N LYS A 85 5.96 -3.60 10.86
CA LYS A 85 4.85 -2.90 11.50
C LYS A 85 3.54 -3.28 10.83
N LYS A 86 2.47 -3.33 11.63
CA LYS A 86 1.13 -3.58 11.09
C LYS A 86 0.72 -2.34 10.29
N THR A 87 0.59 -2.50 8.98
CA THR A 87 0.48 -1.40 8.03
C THR A 87 -0.80 -1.49 7.20
N LEU A 88 -1.48 -0.38 7.07
CA LEU A 88 -2.60 -0.23 6.15
C LEU A 88 -2.18 0.73 5.04
N ALA A 89 -2.25 0.25 3.79
CA ALA A 89 -2.02 1.10 2.63
C ALA A 89 -3.35 1.32 1.94
N TYR A 90 -3.63 2.54 1.51
CA TYR A 90 -4.88 2.82 0.81
C TYR A 90 -4.66 3.69 -0.42
N CYS A 91 -5.56 3.54 -1.36
CA CYS A 91 -5.69 4.41 -2.52
C CYS A 91 -7.19 4.52 -2.79
N ARG A 92 -7.61 4.72 -4.03
CA ARG A 92 -9.04 4.78 -4.32
C ARG A 92 -9.73 3.43 -4.11
N THR A 93 -9.15 2.35 -4.63
CA THR A 93 -9.75 0.99 -4.59
C THR A 93 -8.87 -0.07 -3.94
N GLY A 94 -7.67 0.29 -3.51
CA GLY A 94 -6.70 -0.66 -2.97
C GLY A 94 -5.77 -1.25 -4.02
N THR A 95 -6.07 -1.05 -5.30
CA THR A 95 -5.29 -1.67 -6.39
C THR A 95 -3.86 -1.15 -6.46
N ARG A 96 -3.69 0.18 -6.45
CA ARG A 96 -2.34 0.77 -6.51
C ARG A 96 -1.51 0.37 -5.28
N SER A 97 -2.14 0.36 -4.11
CA SER A 97 -1.47 -0.03 -2.88
C SER A 97 -1.01 -1.49 -2.92
N THR A 98 -1.87 -2.37 -3.42
CA THR A 98 -1.54 -3.79 -3.56
C THR A 98 -0.46 -4.00 -4.61
N MET A 99 -0.50 -3.22 -5.70
CA MET A 99 0.53 -3.27 -6.74
C MET A 99 1.90 -2.89 -6.19
N LEU A 100 1.99 -1.82 -5.39
CA LEU A 100 3.26 -1.42 -4.78
C LEU A 100 3.79 -2.51 -3.87
N TRP A 101 2.90 -3.13 -3.08
CA TRP A 101 3.29 -4.27 -2.25
C TRP A 101 3.85 -5.40 -3.11
N ALA A 102 3.18 -5.70 -4.23
CA ALA A 102 3.60 -6.79 -5.12
C ALA A 102 5.03 -6.56 -5.62
N PHE A 103 5.32 -5.37 -6.15
CA PHE A 103 6.67 -5.05 -6.62
C PHE A 103 7.68 -5.13 -5.47
N ALA A 104 7.37 -4.51 -4.34
CA ALA A 104 8.27 -4.48 -3.19
C ALA A 104 8.57 -5.90 -2.68
N LYS A 105 7.57 -6.77 -2.71
CA LYS A 105 7.70 -8.12 -2.15
C LYS A 105 8.46 -9.10 -3.05
N THR A 106 8.65 -8.75 -4.31
CA THR A 106 9.43 -9.61 -5.21
C THR A 106 10.88 -9.78 -4.75
N LYS A 107 11.37 -8.90 -3.90
CA LYS A 107 12.72 -9.03 -3.35
C LYS A 107 12.84 -10.20 -2.36
N ASP A 108 11.71 -10.62 -1.78
CA ASP A 108 11.66 -11.68 -0.78
C ASP A 108 11.00 -12.96 -1.28
N LEU A 109 10.05 -12.85 -2.22
CA LEU A 109 9.26 -13.98 -2.71
C LEU A 109 9.39 -14.11 -4.22
N GLU A 110 9.18 -15.33 -4.71
CA GLU A 110 9.14 -15.55 -6.16
C GLU A 110 7.92 -14.84 -6.75
N VAL A 111 8.05 -14.39 -8.01
CA VAL A 111 6.99 -13.63 -8.67
C VAL A 111 5.68 -14.43 -8.73
N ASP A 112 5.76 -15.74 -9.05
CA ASP A 112 4.56 -16.55 -9.11
C ASP A 112 3.85 -16.64 -7.76
N GLU A 113 4.60 -16.66 -6.67
CA GLU A 113 4.02 -16.64 -5.33
C GLU A 113 3.35 -15.31 -5.03
N VAL A 114 4.01 -14.20 -5.40
CA VAL A 114 3.43 -12.85 -5.24
C VAL A 114 2.11 -12.76 -5.99
N LEU A 115 2.08 -13.24 -7.24
CA LEU A 115 0.87 -13.19 -8.07
C LEU A 115 -0.25 -14.05 -7.50
N LYS A 116 0.10 -15.20 -6.92
CA LYS A 116 -0.89 -16.05 -6.27
C LYS A 116 -1.51 -15.35 -5.06
N ILE A 117 -0.69 -14.67 -4.26
CA ILE A 117 -1.16 -13.95 -3.07
C ILE A 117 -2.10 -12.81 -3.48
N THR A 118 -1.73 -11.99 -4.47
CA THR A 118 -2.57 -10.88 -4.90
C THR A 118 -3.87 -11.38 -5.54
N ASP A 119 -3.79 -12.45 -6.32
CA ASP A 119 -4.98 -13.04 -6.94
C ASP A 119 -5.95 -13.53 -5.88
N HIS A 120 -5.43 -14.17 -4.84
CA HIS A 120 -6.25 -14.65 -3.73
C HIS A 120 -6.96 -13.51 -3.02
N SER A 121 -6.36 -12.33 -3.00
CA SER A 121 -6.95 -11.12 -2.41
C SER A 121 -7.87 -10.37 -3.37
N GLY A 122 -8.05 -10.86 -4.59
CA GLY A 122 -8.94 -10.26 -5.57
C GLY A 122 -8.27 -9.31 -6.55
N TYR A 123 -6.94 -9.29 -6.61
CA TYR A 123 -6.21 -8.41 -7.53
C TYR A 123 -5.42 -9.27 -8.52
N ASN A 124 -5.88 -9.29 -9.77
CA ASN A 124 -5.21 -10.05 -10.83
C ASN A 124 -4.13 -9.20 -11.48
N PHE A 125 -2.87 -9.52 -11.21
CA PHE A 125 -1.71 -8.80 -11.76
C PHE A 125 -0.90 -9.65 -12.72
N GLN A 126 -1.50 -10.69 -13.34
CA GLN A 126 -0.78 -11.52 -14.30
C GLN A 126 -0.19 -10.70 -15.45
N HIS A 127 -0.88 -9.65 -15.86
CA HIS A 127 -0.38 -8.76 -16.92
C HIS A 127 0.88 -7.99 -16.52
N LEU A 128 1.22 -7.98 -15.23
CA LEU A 128 2.42 -7.30 -14.71
C LEU A 128 3.58 -8.25 -14.48
N LYS A 129 3.41 -9.54 -14.80
CA LYS A 129 4.42 -10.55 -14.48
C LYS A 129 5.80 -10.19 -14.99
N GLU A 130 5.91 -9.75 -16.24
CA GLU A 130 7.19 -9.39 -16.82
C GLU A 130 7.86 -8.22 -16.11
N LEU A 131 7.07 -7.20 -15.78
CA LEU A 131 7.57 -6.04 -15.03
C LEU A 131 8.03 -6.46 -13.63
N LEU A 132 7.27 -7.34 -12.98
CA LEU A 132 7.64 -7.85 -11.66
C LEU A 132 8.95 -8.64 -11.73
N GLU A 133 9.12 -9.47 -12.75
CA GLU A 133 10.35 -10.22 -12.95
C GLU A 133 11.54 -9.28 -13.18
N THR A 134 11.32 -8.23 -13.99
CA THR A 134 12.35 -7.24 -14.26
C THR A 134 12.75 -6.51 -12.98
N TYR A 135 11.77 -6.10 -12.20
CA TYR A 135 12.07 -5.41 -10.94
C TYR A 135 12.83 -6.32 -9.97
N LYS A 136 12.40 -7.57 -9.85
CA LYS A 136 13.06 -8.56 -8.98
C LYS A 136 14.53 -8.73 -9.35
N SER A 137 14.84 -8.69 -10.64
CA SER A 137 16.22 -8.89 -11.11
C SER A 137 17.11 -7.68 -10.94
N THR A 138 16.54 -6.50 -10.62
CA THR A 138 17.38 -5.32 -10.38
C THR A 138 18.11 -5.50 -9.05
N SER A 139 19.34 -4.99 -9.01
CA SER A 139 20.13 -5.08 -7.78
C SER A 139 19.52 -4.20 -6.71
N SER A 140 19.48 -4.71 -5.55
CA SER A 140 19.03 -3.97 -4.38
C SER A 140 20.22 -3.27 -3.72
#